data_a7744fe226b43101e2900ee104d4f88d
#
_entry.id   a7744fe226b43101e2900ee104d4f88d
#
_cell.length_a   1.000
_cell.length_b   1.000
_cell.length_c   1.000
_cell.angle_alpha   90.00
_cell.angle_beta   90.00
_cell.angle_gamma   90.00
#
_symmetry.space_group_name_H-M   'P 1'
#
loop_
_entity.id
_entity.type
_entity.pdbx_description
1 polymer ?
#
loop_
_entity_poly.entity_id
_entity_poly.type
_entity_poly.pdbx_seq_one_letter_code
_entity_poly.pdbx_strand_id
1 'polypeptide(L)'
;MLKSRNLIQPEDFSVREIDEILNLAEEIMKNPSAYSRVCEGKLMATLFYEPSTRTRLSFEAAMKRLGGEIIGFSEPNSSSVSKGESLADTMRVVSGYVDVIVMRHPIAGAAEEAINYTSVPFINAGDGGNQHPTQTLTDLDRKSVV
;
A
#
# COMPACT_ATOMS: atom_id res chain seq x y z
N MET A 1 -1.58 -0.34 -17.64
CA MET A 1 -2.10 1.02 -17.45
C MET A 1 -2.05 1.51 -16.01
N LEU A 2 -2.13 0.62 -15.04
CA LEU A 2 -1.99 0.96 -13.60
C LEU A 2 -0.53 1.02 -13.10
N LYS A 3 0.41 0.71 -13.97
CA LYS A 3 1.83 0.66 -13.62
C LYS A 3 2.33 2.01 -13.13
N SER A 4 3.03 2.01 -12.00
CA SER A 4 3.64 3.20 -11.39
C SER A 4 2.66 4.29 -10.92
N ARG A 5 1.39 3.95 -10.70
CA ARG A 5 0.40 4.87 -10.13
C ARG A 5 0.30 4.76 -8.61
N ASN A 6 -0.01 5.88 -7.98
CA ASN A 6 -0.34 5.94 -6.56
C ASN A 6 -1.80 5.55 -6.32
N LEU A 7 -2.09 4.91 -5.21
CA LEU A 7 -3.44 4.65 -4.72
C LEU A 7 -3.62 5.39 -3.39
N ILE A 8 -4.12 6.62 -3.45
CA ILE A 8 -4.36 7.48 -2.28
C ILE A 8 -5.81 7.42 -1.87
N GLN A 9 -6.72 7.50 -2.83
CA GLN A 9 -8.16 7.43 -2.66
C GLN A 9 -8.79 6.67 -3.84
N PRO A 10 -9.98 6.09 -3.68
CA PRO A 10 -10.62 5.34 -4.76
C PRO A 10 -10.90 6.17 -6.01
N GLU A 11 -11.15 7.47 -5.82
CA GLU A 11 -11.45 8.44 -6.87
C GLU A 11 -10.26 8.71 -7.81
N ASP A 12 -9.05 8.31 -7.45
CA ASP A 12 -7.86 8.39 -8.32
C ASP A 12 -7.98 7.47 -9.56
N PHE A 13 -8.92 6.55 -9.53
CA PHE A 13 -9.14 5.55 -10.59
C PHE A 13 -10.52 5.69 -11.22
N SER A 14 -10.57 5.55 -12.53
CA SER A 14 -11.83 5.41 -13.27
C SER A 14 -12.52 4.08 -12.91
N VAL A 15 -13.82 3.98 -13.17
CA VAL A 15 -14.59 2.74 -12.98
C VAL A 15 -13.93 1.58 -13.74
N ARG A 16 -13.48 1.81 -14.97
CA ARG A 16 -12.79 0.80 -15.78
C ARG A 16 -11.50 0.30 -15.13
N GLU A 17 -10.70 1.21 -14.57
CA GLU A 17 -9.47 0.85 -13.86
C GLU A 17 -9.76 0.08 -12.57
N ILE A 18 -10.82 0.42 -11.86
CA ILE A 18 -11.29 -0.33 -10.69
C ILE A 18 -11.70 -1.75 -11.11
N ASP A 19 -12.46 -1.90 -12.19
CA ASP A 19 -12.84 -3.20 -12.71
C ASP A 19 -11.62 -4.04 -13.13
N GLU A 20 -10.61 -3.43 -13.73
CA GLU A 20 -9.34 -4.10 -14.05
C GLU A 20 -8.62 -4.62 -12.79
N ILE A 21 -8.60 -3.83 -11.70
CA ILE A 21 -8.02 -4.24 -10.41
C ILE A 21 -8.80 -5.44 -9.82
N LEU A 22 -10.13 -5.36 -9.78
CA LEU A 22 -10.97 -6.42 -9.23
C LEU A 22 -10.87 -7.71 -10.03
N ASN A 23 -10.89 -7.62 -11.36
CA ASN A 23 -10.71 -8.77 -12.24
C ASN A 23 -9.35 -9.45 -12.02
N LEU A 24 -8.27 -8.66 -11.91
CA LEU A 24 -6.94 -9.20 -11.61
C LEU A 24 -6.90 -9.88 -10.23
N ALA A 25 -7.54 -9.29 -9.22
CA ALA A 25 -7.65 -9.90 -7.90
C ALA A 25 -8.36 -11.26 -7.96
N GLU A 26 -9.46 -11.37 -8.70
CA GLU A 26 -10.15 -12.66 -8.92
C GLU A 26 -9.28 -13.68 -9.64
N GLU A 27 -8.54 -13.27 -10.67
CA GLU A 27 -7.60 -14.17 -11.36
C GLU A 27 -6.52 -14.71 -10.43
N ILE A 28 -5.94 -13.86 -9.59
CA ILE A 28 -4.94 -14.25 -8.60
C ILE A 28 -5.55 -15.25 -7.60
N MET A 29 -6.79 -15.02 -7.16
CA MET A 29 -7.50 -15.91 -6.25
C MET A 29 -7.79 -17.29 -6.88
N LYS A 30 -8.14 -17.33 -8.16
CA LYS A 30 -8.42 -18.57 -8.89
C LYS A 30 -7.15 -19.37 -9.21
N ASN A 31 -6.05 -18.70 -9.48
CA ASN A 31 -4.78 -19.34 -9.85
C ASN A 31 -3.57 -18.66 -9.19
N PRO A 32 -3.43 -18.75 -7.86
CA PRO A 32 -2.38 -18.06 -7.12
C PRO A 32 -0.97 -18.48 -7.52
N SER A 33 -0.78 -19.73 -7.94
CA SER A 33 0.55 -20.24 -8.35
C SER A 33 1.10 -19.54 -9.60
N ALA A 34 0.23 -19.09 -10.51
CA ALA A 34 0.64 -18.35 -11.71
C ALA A 34 1.24 -16.98 -11.37
N TYR A 35 0.91 -16.44 -10.20
CA TYR A 35 1.33 -15.11 -9.75
C TYR A 35 2.41 -15.16 -8.65
N SER A 36 2.84 -16.34 -8.22
CA SER A 36 3.75 -16.51 -7.08
C SER A 36 5.15 -15.90 -7.24
N ARG A 37 5.50 -15.47 -8.45
CA ARG A 37 6.80 -14.88 -8.77
C ARG A 37 6.73 -13.53 -9.46
N VAL A 38 5.55 -12.92 -9.60
CA VAL A 38 5.39 -11.66 -10.34
C VAL A 38 6.09 -10.46 -9.68
N CYS A 39 6.33 -10.54 -8.36
CA CYS A 39 7.09 -9.54 -7.60
C CYS A 39 8.49 -10.01 -7.20
N GLU A 40 9.02 -11.06 -7.84
CA GLU A 40 10.39 -11.55 -7.56
C GLU A 40 11.41 -10.43 -7.78
N GLY A 41 12.31 -10.24 -6.80
CA GLY A 41 13.29 -9.15 -6.82
C GLY A 41 12.75 -7.77 -6.48
N LYS A 42 11.46 -7.66 -6.11
CA LYS A 42 10.84 -6.39 -5.68
C LYS A 42 10.79 -6.29 -4.17
N LEU A 43 10.95 -5.07 -3.68
CA LEU A 43 10.93 -4.75 -2.25
C LEU A 43 9.82 -3.74 -1.94
N MET A 44 8.98 -4.07 -0.96
CA MET A 44 7.90 -3.21 -0.47
C MET A 44 8.23 -2.67 0.92
N ALA A 45 8.05 -1.38 1.13
CA ALA A 45 8.09 -0.80 2.47
C ALA A 45 6.68 -0.79 3.09
N THR A 46 6.56 -1.24 4.34
CA THR A 46 5.36 -1.09 5.16
C THR A 46 5.65 -0.12 6.29
N LEU A 47 5.12 1.10 6.18
CA LEU A 47 5.35 2.20 7.12
C LEU A 47 4.08 2.47 7.92
N PHE A 48 3.96 1.84 9.09
CA PHE A 48 2.78 1.92 9.93
C PHE A 48 3.05 2.84 11.13
N TYR A 49 2.59 4.09 11.02
CA TYR A 49 2.69 5.11 12.06
C TYR A 49 1.64 4.97 13.17
N GLU A 50 0.66 4.11 12.96
CA GLU A 50 -0.29 3.69 13.99
C GLU A 50 -0.49 2.17 13.96
N PRO A 51 -0.82 1.54 15.10
CA PRO A 51 -1.03 0.10 15.16
C PRO A 51 -2.18 -0.35 14.24
N SER A 52 -1.91 -1.33 13.37
CA SER A 52 -2.93 -1.96 12.54
C SER A 52 -2.47 -3.35 12.11
N THR A 53 -2.65 -4.32 12.98
CA THR A 53 -2.16 -5.70 12.77
C THR A 53 -2.75 -6.34 11.50
N ARG A 54 -4.07 -6.29 11.33
CA ARG A 54 -4.73 -6.93 10.18
C ARG A 54 -4.33 -6.31 8.85
N THR A 55 -4.35 -5.00 8.75
CA THR A 55 -3.98 -4.28 7.51
C THR A 55 -2.53 -4.54 7.14
N ARG A 56 -1.62 -4.39 8.09
CA ARG A 56 -0.19 -4.65 7.87
C ARG A 56 0.06 -6.08 7.40
N LEU A 57 -0.46 -7.07 8.12
CA LEU A 57 -0.28 -8.48 7.77
C LEU A 57 -0.89 -8.83 6.41
N SER A 58 -2.01 -8.21 6.02
CA SER A 58 -2.62 -8.45 4.71
C SER A 58 -1.74 -7.98 3.56
N PHE A 59 -1.15 -6.79 3.67
CA PHE A 59 -0.20 -6.28 2.67
C PHE A 59 1.08 -7.13 2.61
N GLU A 60 1.64 -7.46 3.77
CA GLU A 60 2.85 -8.26 3.85
C GLU A 60 2.64 -9.67 3.30
N ALA A 61 1.52 -10.32 3.64
CA ALA A 61 1.16 -11.63 3.11
C ALA A 61 0.96 -11.59 1.58
N ALA A 62 0.30 -10.55 1.06
CA ALA A 62 0.10 -10.37 -0.37
C ALA A 62 1.44 -10.25 -1.10
N MET A 63 2.34 -9.40 -0.62
CA MET A 63 3.66 -9.22 -1.25
C MET A 63 4.48 -10.52 -1.23
N LYS A 64 4.48 -11.25 -0.10
CA LYS A 64 5.17 -12.53 0.02
C LYS A 64 4.60 -13.59 -0.91
N ARG A 65 3.28 -13.68 -1.05
CA ARG A 65 2.62 -14.62 -1.97
C ARG A 65 2.90 -14.32 -3.43
N LEU A 66 3.19 -13.06 -3.76
CA LEU A 66 3.59 -12.63 -5.10
C LEU A 66 5.10 -12.77 -5.36
N GLY A 67 5.87 -13.27 -4.38
CA GLY A 67 7.29 -13.54 -4.50
C GLY A 67 8.21 -12.37 -4.14
N GLY A 68 7.67 -11.28 -3.57
CA GLY A 68 8.44 -10.11 -3.17
C GLY A 68 8.97 -10.15 -1.73
N GLU A 69 9.73 -9.14 -1.38
CA GLU A 69 10.31 -8.94 -0.05
C GLU A 69 9.76 -7.68 0.63
N ILE A 70 9.95 -7.59 1.95
CA ILE A 70 9.36 -6.53 2.78
C ILE A 70 10.40 -5.98 3.74
N ILE A 71 10.39 -4.64 3.88
CA ILE A 71 11.02 -3.94 5.00
C ILE A 71 10.03 -2.93 5.59
N GLY A 72 10.22 -2.50 6.81
CA GLY A 72 9.35 -1.48 7.38
C GLY A 72 9.34 -1.44 8.90
N PHE A 73 8.38 -0.69 9.45
CA PHE A 73 8.14 -0.58 10.87
C PHE A 73 6.64 -0.53 11.19
N SER A 74 6.29 -0.89 12.42
CA SER A 74 4.91 -0.93 12.91
C SER A 74 4.61 0.02 14.07
N GLU A 75 5.63 0.68 14.59
CA GLU A 75 5.49 1.62 15.73
C GLU A 75 6.44 2.80 15.57
N PRO A 76 5.93 4.05 15.69
CA PRO A 76 6.77 5.25 15.59
C PRO A 76 7.91 5.28 16.63
N ASN A 77 7.68 4.68 17.80
CA ASN A 77 8.62 4.70 18.93
C ASN A 77 9.90 3.88 18.69
N SER A 78 9.90 2.99 17.72
CA SER A 78 11.06 2.16 17.34
C SER A 78 11.82 2.68 16.12
N SER A 79 11.37 3.79 15.53
CA SER A 79 11.93 4.37 14.30
C SER A 79 12.53 5.76 14.50
N SER A 80 13.20 6.28 13.48
CA SER A 80 13.74 7.65 13.47
C SER A 80 12.66 8.73 13.66
N VAL A 81 11.38 8.41 13.43
CA VAL A 81 10.25 9.32 13.69
C VAL A 81 10.19 9.75 15.15
N SER A 82 10.49 8.85 16.09
CA SER A 82 10.58 9.16 17.54
C SER A 82 11.67 10.18 17.86
N LYS A 83 12.65 10.35 16.96
CA LYS A 83 13.75 11.31 17.06
C LYS A 83 13.49 12.61 16.31
N GLY A 84 12.26 12.83 15.81
CA GLY A 84 11.85 14.04 15.10
C GLY A 84 12.14 14.05 13.59
N GLU A 85 12.39 12.88 12.97
CA GLU A 85 12.49 12.79 11.51
C GLU A 85 11.16 13.17 10.85
N SER A 86 11.21 14.06 9.85
CA SER A 86 10.03 14.49 9.12
C SER A 86 9.49 13.40 8.19
N LEU A 87 8.19 13.46 7.88
CA LEU A 87 7.56 12.57 6.89
C LEU A 87 8.27 12.69 5.53
N ALA A 88 8.62 13.91 5.11
CA ALA A 88 9.34 14.17 3.88
C ALA A 88 10.68 13.46 3.82
N ASP A 89 11.46 13.52 4.88
CA ASP A 89 12.79 12.88 4.95
C ASP A 89 12.67 11.36 4.95
N THR A 90 11.73 10.81 5.72
CA THR A 90 11.44 9.38 5.69
C THR A 90 11.07 8.90 4.28
N MET A 91 10.19 9.62 3.58
CA MET A 91 9.78 9.27 2.22
C MET A 91 10.94 9.31 1.23
N ARG A 92 11.77 10.35 1.28
CA ARG A 92 12.95 10.46 0.41
C ARG A 92 13.92 9.31 0.61
N VAL A 93 14.23 8.98 1.86
CA VAL A 93 15.18 7.91 2.19
C VAL A 93 14.61 6.54 1.80
N VAL A 94 13.39 6.22 2.21
CA VAL A 94 12.76 4.92 1.94
C VAL A 94 12.54 4.70 0.46
N SER A 95 12.16 5.73 -0.29
CA SER A 95 12.00 5.64 -1.75
C SER A 95 13.27 5.19 -2.47
N GLY A 96 14.44 5.47 -1.88
CA GLY A 96 15.73 5.01 -2.44
C GLY A 96 16.01 3.52 -2.23
N TYR A 97 15.26 2.86 -1.33
CA TYR A 97 15.49 1.46 -1.00
C TYR A 97 14.49 0.50 -1.65
N VAL A 98 13.27 0.96 -1.94
CA VAL A 98 12.15 0.09 -2.26
C VAL A 98 11.53 0.35 -3.63
N ASP A 99 10.67 -0.56 -4.09
CA ASP A 99 9.94 -0.47 -5.35
C ASP A 99 8.50 0.04 -5.15
N VAL A 100 7.96 -0.06 -3.94
CA VAL A 100 6.62 0.41 -3.56
C VAL A 100 6.56 0.72 -2.07
N ILE A 101 5.79 1.74 -1.70
CA ILE A 101 5.55 2.11 -0.30
C ILE A 101 4.08 1.89 0.04
N VAL A 102 3.83 1.23 1.16
CA VAL A 102 2.51 1.12 1.81
C VAL A 102 2.61 1.86 3.14
N MET A 103 1.79 2.87 3.35
CA MET A 103 1.82 3.68 4.56
C MET A 103 0.43 3.77 5.21
N ARG A 104 0.41 3.62 6.53
CA ARG A 104 -0.72 3.98 7.38
C ARG A 104 -0.30 5.07 8.35
N HIS A 105 -1.09 6.14 8.43
CA HIS A 105 -0.79 7.30 9.25
C HIS A 105 -2.02 7.78 10.02
N PRO A 106 -1.88 8.24 11.28
CA PRO A 106 -3.03 8.69 12.07
C PRO A 106 -3.61 10.05 11.62
N ILE A 107 -2.84 10.84 10.85
CA ILE A 107 -3.25 12.18 10.44
C ILE A 107 -3.86 12.14 9.04
N ALA A 108 -5.08 12.67 8.91
CA ALA A 108 -5.74 12.84 7.61
C ALA A 108 -4.91 13.75 6.68
N GLY A 109 -4.77 13.34 5.41
CA GLY A 109 -3.97 14.07 4.42
C GLY A 109 -2.48 13.68 4.40
N ALA A 110 -2.00 12.85 5.33
CA ALA A 110 -0.61 12.42 5.37
C ALA A 110 -0.18 11.66 4.11
N ALA A 111 -1.07 10.87 3.53
CA ALA A 111 -0.79 10.16 2.27
C ALA A 111 -0.59 11.12 1.09
N GLU A 112 -1.43 12.15 0.98
CA GLU A 112 -1.29 13.19 -0.04
C GLU A 112 0.00 14.00 0.12
N GLU A 113 0.39 14.29 1.36
CA GLU A 113 1.67 14.93 1.66
C GLU A 113 2.85 14.04 1.26
N ALA A 114 2.82 12.76 1.65
CA ALA A 114 3.89 11.81 1.42
C ALA A 114 4.26 11.64 -0.04
N ILE A 115 3.29 11.59 -0.95
CA ILE A 115 3.54 11.38 -2.39
C ILE A 115 4.35 12.51 -3.04
N ASN A 116 4.39 13.69 -2.45
CA ASN A 116 5.24 14.79 -2.94
C ASN A 116 6.73 14.51 -2.77
N TYR A 117 7.10 13.55 -1.93
CA TYR A 117 8.47 13.22 -1.56
C TYR A 117 8.89 11.79 -1.94
N THR A 118 8.00 11.03 -2.59
CA THR A 118 8.29 9.68 -3.06
C THR A 118 8.65 9.66 -4.53
N SER A 119 9.56 8.77 -4.91
CA SER A 119 9.92 8.48 -6.30
C SER A 119 9.40 7.11 -6.77
N VAL A 120 8.66 6.40 -5.93
CA VAL A 120 8.11 5.07 -6.21
C VAL A 120 6.59 5.07 -5.99
N PRO A 121 5.85 4.11 -6.56
CA PRO A 121 4.43 3.96 -6.31
C PRO A 121 4.10 3.89 -4.82
N PHE A 122 3.00 4.52 -4.44
CA PHE A 122 2.57 4.67 -3.05
C PHE A 122 1.12 4.18 -2.87
N ILE A 123 0.90 3.41 -1.82
CA ILE A 123 -0.43 2.90 -1.43
C ILE A 123 -0.79 3.43 -0.04
N ASN A 124 -1.90 4.14 0.04
CA ASN A 124 -2.50 4.57 1.30
C ASN A 124 -3.20 3.39 1.98
N ALA A 125 -2.66 2.94 3.11
CA ALA A 125 -3.27 1.88 3.94
C ALA A 125 -4.16 2.42 5.07
N GLY A 126 -4.54 3.69 4.97
CA GLY A 126 -5.36 4.45 5.91
C GLY A 126 -4.66 5.70 6.42
N ASP A 127 -5.33 6.83 6.39
CA ASP A 127 -4.84 8.11 6.91
C ASP A 127 -5.90 8.76 7.83
N GLY A 128 -5.86 8.41 9.09
CA GLY A 128 -6.83 8.87 10.08
C GLY A 128 -8.24 8.40 9.75
N GLY A 129 -9.21 9.30 9.85
CA GLY A 129 -10.60 9.06 9.45
C GLY A 129 -10.90 9.41 7.98
N ASN A 130 -9.89 9.71 7.17
CA ASN A 130 -10.07 10.24 5.82
C ASN A 130 -10.29 9.12 4.78
N GLN A 131 -9.26 8.40 4.38
CA GLN A 131 -9.31 7.42 3.30
C GLN A 131 -8.72 6.06 3.69
N HIS A 132 -9.34 4.99 3.19
CA HIS A 132 -8.81 3.63 3.24
C HIS A 132 -9.16 2.91 1.92
N PRO A 133 -8.47 3.25 0.82
CA PRO A 133 -8.88 2.86 -0.53
C PRO A 133 -8.94 1.34 -0.75
N THR A 134 -8.02 0.58 -0.19
CA THR A 134 -8.03 -0.87 -0.34
C THR A 134 -9.20 -1.54 0.39
N GLN A 135 -9.66 -0.98 1.52
CA GLN A 135 -10.88 -1.44 2.19
C GLN A 135 -12.11 -1.15 1.33
N THR A 136 -12.17 0.02 0.71
CA THR A 136 -13.26 0.40 -0.20
C THR A 136 -13.33 -0.55 -1.40
N LEU A 137 -12.20 -0.89 -2.00
CA LEU A 137 -12.14 -1.87 -3.10
C LEU A 137 -12.62 -3.26 -2.66
N THR A 138 -12.24 -3.71 -1.46
CA THR A 138 -12.71 -4.98 -0.90
C THR A 138 -14.22 -4.99 -0.68
N ASP A 139 -14.78 -3.88 -0.22
CA ASP A 139 -16.23 -3.75 0.01
C ASP A 139 -17.02 -3.71 -1.32
N LEU A 140 -16.44 -3.13 -2.37
CA LEU A 140 -17.00 -3.16 -3.72
C LEU A 140 -17.02 -4.58 -4.29
N ASP A 141 -15.96 -5.34 -4.14
CA ASP A 141 -15.87 -6.73 -4.56
C ASP A 141 -16.94 -7.59 -3.87
N ARG A 142 -17.13 -7.44 -2.55
CA ARG A 142 -18.17 -8.17 -1.81
C ARG A 142 -19.58 -7.85 -2.28
N LYS A 143 -19.86 -6.64 -2.75
CA LYS A 143 -21.19 -6.24 -3.25
C LYS A 143 -21.50 -6.79 -4.64
N SER A 144 -20.49 -7.15 -5.41
CA SER A 144 -20.67 -7.75 -6.74
C SER A 144 -20.98 -9.26 -6.69
N VAL A 145 -20.92 -9.87 -5.51
CA VAL A 145 -21.17 -11.33 -5.28
C VAL A 145 -22.56 -11.60 -4.66
N VAL A 146 -23.40 -10.59 -4.51
CA VAL A 146 -24.79 -10.73 -3.96
C VAL A 146 -25.83 -10.60 -5.05
#